data_e70b9211e26fd61985b0d06a1568ad35
#
_entry.id   e70b9211e26fd61985b0d06a1568ad35
#
_cell.length_a   1.000
_cell.length_b   1.000
_cell.length_c   1.000
_cell.angle_alpha   90.00
_cell.angle_beta   90.00
_cell.angle_gamma   90.00
#
_symmetry.space_group_name_H-M   'P 1'
#
loop_
_entity.id
_entity.type
_entity.pdbx_description
1 polymer ?
#
loop_
_entity_poly.entity_id
_entity_poly.type
_entity_poly.pdbx_seq_one_letter_code
_entity_poly.pdbx_strand_id
1 'polypeptide(L)'
;MPTHKIGYFVGSLSSVSINRKLSKALIRLAPAGLEFTEIPIRDLPLYSPDFDAAYPPEGQALKTAVEGSDGILFISPEYNRSIPGALKNAIDWGSRPWGTNSFARKPTGIIGTSPGGIGTAVMQSSFRSVLSFLDAPQLNAPEAYIRFDPAIYGDDGEVSDPGTETFLRHFMEEFGAFVERVLAANAPGHIGDEHPDERKLDR
;
A
#
# COMPACT_ATOMS: atom_id res chain seq x y z
N MET A 1 21.75 2.11 -9.59
CA MET A 1 21.06 2.06 -8.29
C MET A 1 20.43 0.69 -8.20
N PRO A 2 20.32 0.08 -7.01
CA PRO A 2 19.57 -1.17 -6.87
C PRO A 2 18.11 -0.96 -7.29
N THR A 3 17.51 -1.98 -7.88
CA THR A 3 16.10 -1.95 -8.25
C THR A 3 15.28 -2.53 -7.09
N HIS A 4 14.27 -1.79 -6.64
CA HIS A 4 13.36 -2.22 -5.57
C HIS A 4 12.02 -2.68 -6.14
N LYS A 5 11.55 -3.82 -5.69
CA LYS A 5 10.25 -4.40 -6.07
C LYS A 5 9.15 -3.78 -5.21
N ILE A 6 8.22 -3.09 -5.83
CA ILE A 6 7.11 -2.44 -5.15
C ILE A 6 5.81 -3.19 -5.47
N GLY A 7 5.24 -3.84 -4.45
CA GLY A 7 3.88 -4.32 -4.53
C GLY A 7 2.91 -3.15 -4.39
N TYR A 8 1.86 -3.07 -5.22
CA TYR A 8 0.87 -2.03 -5.03
C TYR A 8 -0.57 -2.58 -5.03
N PHE A 9 -1.38 -1.96 -4.19
CA PHE A 9 -2.80 -2.25 -4.07
C PHE A 9 -3.63 -1.14 -4.66
N VAL A 10 -4.65 -1.49 -5.46
CA VAL A 10 -5.72 -0.56 -5.83
C VAL A 10 -6.95 -0.91 -5.01
N GLY A 11 -7.30 -0.08 -4.01
CA GLY A 11 -8.36 -0.33 -3.04
C GLY A 11 -9.80 -0.26 -3.61
N SER A 12 -9.93 -0.19 -4.94
CA SER A 12 -11.22 -0.11 -5.63
C SER A 12 -11.41 -1.28 -6.59
N LEU A 13 -12.54 -1.98 -6.47
CA LEU A 13 -12.94 -3.06 -7.38
C LEU A 13 -13.72 -2.56 -8.62
N SER A 14 -13.97 -1.25 -8.72
CA SER A 14 -14.71 -0.67 -9.86
C SER A 14 -13.93 -0.82 -11.16
N SER A 15 -14.62 -1.19 -12.24
CA SER A 15 -14.03 -1.25 -13.60
C SER A 15 -13.65 0.13 -14.14
N VAL A 16 -14.27 1.19 -13.62
CA VAL A 16 -14.01 2.60 -13.94
C VAL A 16 -13.32 3.35 -12.80
N SER A 17 -12.47 2.66 -12.06
CA SER A 17 -11.82 3.21 -10.87
C SER A 17 -10.91 4.40 -11.18
N ILE A 18 -11.19 5.56 -10.58
CA ILE A 18 -10.32 6.74 -10.63
C ILE A 18 -8.99 6.51 -9.88
N ASN A 19 -8.97 5.65 -8.88
CA ASN A 19 -7.74 5.26 -8.21
C ASN A 19 -6.86 4.35 -9.08
N ARG A 20 -7.44 3.60 -10.02
CA ARG A 20 -6.67 2.89 -11.05
C ARG A 20 -6.05 3.86 -12.08
N LYS A 21 -6.72 4.95 -12.43
CA LYS A 21 -6.10 6.02 -13.23
C LYS A 21 -4.94 6.67 -12.48
N LEU A 22 -5.13 6.98 -11.20
CA LEU A 22 -4.06 7.50 -10.34
C LEU A 22 -2.89 6.51 -10.24
N SER A 23 -3.12 5.20 -10.11
CA SER A 23 -2.02 4.23 -10.03
C SER A 23 -1.16 4.22 -11.29
N LYS A 24 -1.77 4.32 -12.48
CA LYS A 24 -1.02 4.43 -13.74
C LYS A 24 -0.17 5.70 -13.78
N ALA A 25 -0.71 6.83 -13.33
CA ALA A 25 0.02 8.10 -13.27
C ALA A 25 1.22 8.01 -12.32
N LEU A 26 1.04 7.45 -11.14
CA LEU A 26 2.12 7.26 -10.16
C LEU A 26 3.25 6.37 -10.70
N ILE A 27 2.90 5.24 -11.33
CA ILE A 27 3.89 4.32 -11.90
C ILE A 27 4.67 5.00 -13.04
N ARG A 28 3.98 5.76 -13.91
CA ARG A 28 4.61 6.52 -15.00
C ARG A 28 5.57 7.61 -14.49
N LEU A 29 5.27 8.23 -13.35
CA LEU A 29 6.02 9.32 -12.76
C LEU A 29 7.08 8.87 -11.74
N ALA A 30 7.12 7.57 -11.45
CA ALA A 30 8.07 7.02 -10.49
C ALA A 30 9.53 7.18 -10.92
N PRO A 31 10.46 7.35 -9.99
CA PRO A 31 11.88 7.39 -10.29
C PRO A 31 12.34 6.04 -10.84
N ALA A 32 13.43 6.06 -11.63
CA ALA A 32 14.10 4.84 -12.06
C ALA A 32 14.59 4.04 -10.83
N GLY A 33 14.45 2.72 -10.90
CA GLY A 33 14.83 1.82 -9.80
C GLY A 33 13.67 1.34 -8.94
N LEU A 34 12.42 1.72 -9.26
CA LEU A 34 11.22 1.11 -8.67
C LEU A 34 10.50 0.26 -9.72
N GLU A 35 10.33 -1.02 -9.46
CA GLU A 35 9.55 -1.95 -10.28
C GLU A 35 8.21 -2.26 -9.61
N PHE A 36 7.10 -2.01 -10.30
CA PHE A 36 5.76 -2.11 -9.73
C PHE A 36 5.06 -3.39 -10.18
N THR A 37 4.48 -4.11 -9.21
CA THR A 37 3.61 -5.26 -9.45
C THR A 37 2.29 -5.09 -8.70
N GLU A 38 1.16 -5.16 -9.40
CA GLU A 38 -0.15 -5.10 -8.76
C GLU A 38 -0.40 -6.37 -7.93
N ILE A 39 -0.84 -6.19 -6.69
CA ILE A 39 -1.32 -7.27 -5.84
C ILE A 39 -2.84 -7.28 -5.91
N PRO A 40 -3.47 -8.26 -6.60
CA PRO A 40 -4.91 -8.28 -6.80
C PRO A 40 -5.65 -8.63 -5.51
N ILE A 41 -6.80 -7.96 -5.31
CA ILE A 41 -7.63 -8.14 -4.11
C ILE A 41 -9.07 -8.58 -4.41
N ARG A 42 -9.42 -8.71 -5.70
CA ARG A 42 -10.82 -8.93 -6.14
C ARG A 42 -11.38 -10.27 -5.68
N ASP A 43 -10.60 -11.32 -5.81
CA ASP A 43 -11.06 -12.70 -5.69
C ASP A 43 -10.80 -13.30 -4.29
N LEU A 44 -10.36 -12.47 -3.35
CA LEU A 44 -10.18 -12.87 -1.97
C LEU A 44 -11.54 -13.13 -1.31
N PRO A 45 -11.79 -14.32 -0.73
CA PRO A 45 -12.95 -14.51 0.13
C PRO A 45 -12.87 -13.59 1.35
N LEU A 46 -13.98 -13.40 2.06
CA LEU A 46 -13.91 -12.70 3.35
C LEU A 46 -13.07 -13.54 4.32
N TYR A 47 -12.11 -12.89 4.96
CA TYR A 47 -11.25 -13.54 5.92
C TYR A 47 -12.05 -14.05 7.13
N SER A 48 -11.75 -15.29 7.53
CA SER A 48 -12.16 -15.88 8.80
C SER A 48 -10.98 -16.65 9.40
N PRO A 49 -10.80 -16.65 10.74
CA PRO A 49 -9.80 -17.50 11.40
C PRO A 49 -9.96 -19.00 11.10
N ASP A 50 -11.12 -19.44 10.64
CA ASP A 50 -11.37 -20.82 10.23
C ASP A 50 -10.46 -21.25 9.08
N PHE A 51 -9.92 -20.30 8.30
CA PHE A 51 -8.99 -20.57 7.21
C PHE A 51 -7.53 -20.69 7.67
N ASP A 52 -7.19 -20.35 8.91
CA ASP A 52 -5.80 -20.27 9.37
C ASP A 52 -5.08 -21.63 9.31
N ALA A 53 -5.82 -22.73 9.51
CA ALA A 53 -5.27 -24.09 9.42
C ALA A 53 -5.13 -24.61 7.97
N ALA A 54 -5.84 -24.02 7.00
CA ALA A 54 -5.86 -24.41 5.60
C ALA A 54 -6.07 -23.16 4.72
N TYR A 55 -5.03 -22.36 4.60
CA TYR A 55 -5.06 -21.06 3.91
C TYR A 55 -5.40 -21.25 2.42
N PRO A 56 -6.43 -20.56 1.89
CA PRO A 56 -6.83 -20.71 0.50
C PRO A 56 -5.76 -20.14 -0.45
N PRO A 57 -5.71 -20.65 -1.70
CA PRO A 57 -4.68 -20.24 -2.67
C PRO A 57 -4.59 -18.73 -2.90
N GLU A 58 -5.73 -18.03 -2.90
CA GLU A 58 -5.80 -16.58 -3.10
C GLU A 58 -5.14 -15.82 -1.94
N GLY A 59 -5.39 -16.25 -0.70
CA GLY A 59 -4.74 -15.72 0.49
C GLY A 59 -3.24 -15.99 0.51
N GLN A 60 -2.83 -17.20 0.14
CA GLN A 60 -1.41 -17.56 0.04
C GLN A 60 -0.70 -16.76 -1.06
N ALA A 61 -1.35 -16.58 -2.22
CA ALA A 61 -0.79 -15.79 -3.32
C ALA A 61 -0.59 -14.32 -2.90
N LEU A 62 -1.56 -13.74 -2.17
CA LEU A 62 -1.44 -12.38 -1.63
C LEU A 62 -0.26 -12.27 -0.66
N LYS A 63 -0.13 -13.19 0.30
CA LYS A 63 1.01 -13.18 1.24
C LYS A 63 2.34 -13.28 0.50
N THR A 64 2.47 -14.23 -0.43
CA THR A 64 3.67 -14.40 -1.25
C THR A 64 4.03 -13.13 -2.03
N ALA A 65 3.04 -12.45 -2.61
CA ALA A 65 3.25 -11.20 -3.34
C ALA A 65 3.72 -10.06 -2.42
N VAL A 66 3.12 -9.94 -1.22
CA VAL A 66 3.56 -8.96 -0.22
C VAL A 66 4.98 -9.27 0.26
N GLU A 67 5.28 -10.52 0.60
CA GLU A 67 6.59 -10.95 1.08
C GLU A 67 7.69 -10.74 0.04
N GLY A 68 7.39 -11.00 -1.23
CA GLY A 68 8.30 -10.80 -2.37
C GLY A 68 8.55 -9.34 -2.76
N SER A 69 7.86 -8.38 -2.12
CA SER A 69 8.01 -6.95 -2.36
C SER A 69 8.94 -6.31 -1.34
N ASP A 70 9.77 -5.36 -1.78
CA ASP A 70 10.65 -4.56 -0.92
C ASP A 70 9.89 -3.42 -0.23
N GLY A 71 8.82 -2.93 -0.85
CA GLY A 71 7.93 -1.91 -0.31
C GLY A 71 6.51 -2.05 -0.85
N ILE A 72 5.54 -1.42 -0.18
CA ILE A 72 4.13 -1.51 -0.55
C ILE A 72 3.52 -0.12 -0.75
N LEU A 73 2.83 0.08 -1.88
CA LEU A 73 2.09 1.30 -2.17
C LEU A 73 0.59 1.04 -2.18
N PHE A 74 -0.15 1.69 -1.28
CA PHE A 74 -1.60 1.61 -1.20
C PHE A 74 -2.24 2.80 -1.92
N ILE A 75 -3.02 2.52 -2.97
CA ILE A 75 -3.72 3.52 -3.77
C ILE A 75 -5.22 3.27 -3.62
N SER A 76 -5.89 4.07 -2.78
CA SER A 76 -7.23 3.71 -2.32
C SER A 76 -8.23 4.85 -2.33
N PRO A 77 -9.49 4.59 -2.73
CA PRO A 77 -10.58 5.52 -2.45
C PRO A 77 -10.91 5.53 -0.95
N GLU A 78 -11.72 6.50 -0.57
CA GLU A 78 -12.37 6.59 0.73
C GLU A 78 -13.83 6.16 0.60
N TYR A 79 -14.26 5.15 1.36
CA TYR A 79 -15.65 4.73 1.46
C TYR A 79 -16.16 4.96 2.88
N ASN A 80 -17.23 5.77 2.99
CA ASN A 80 -17.86 6.04 4.29
C ASN A 80 -16.85 6.51 5.36
N ARG A 81 -15.91 7.40 4.96
CA ARG A 81 -14.86 7.94 5.85
C ARG A 81 -13.88 6.88 6.37
N SER A 82 -13.70 5.77 5.66
CA SER A 82 -12.82 4.70 6.09
C SER A 82 -12.19 3.96 4.90
N ILE A 83 -11.42 2.93 5.23
CA ILE A 83 -10.79 2.01 4.30
C ILE A 83 -11.89 1.20 3.58
N PRO A 84 -11.87 1.05 2.25
CA PRO A 84 -12.79 0.17 1.55
C PRO A 84 -12.73 -1.26 2.07
N GLY A 85 -13.88 -1.92 2.21
CA GLY A 85 -13.96 -3.28 2.76
C GLY A 85 -13.08 -4.29 2.05
N ALA A 86 -12.98 -4.22 0.71
CA ALA A 86 -12.11 -5.11 -0.06
C ALA A 86 -10.62 -4.92 0.27
N LEU A 87 -10.16 -3.68 0.45
CA LEU A 87 -8.78 -3.41 0.85
C LEU A 87 -8.53 -3.85 2.30
N LYS A 88 -9.46 -3.53 3.21
CA LYS A 88 -9.33 -3.99 4.60
C LYS A 88 -9.26 -5.51 4.68
N ASN A 89 -10.09 -6.23 3.92
CA ASN A 89 -10.05 -7.68 3.81
C ASN A 89 -8.67 -8.19 3.32
N ALA A 90 -8.09 -7.56 2.32
CA ALA A 90 -6.75 -7.93 1.85
C ALA A 90 -5.67 -7.72 2.93
N ILE A 91 -5.79 -6.65 3.74
CA ILE A 91 -4.90 -6.43 4.88
C ILE A 91 -5.07 -7.54 5.94
N ASP A 92 -6.30 -7.93 6.22
CA ASP A 92 -6.58 -9.01 7.16
C ASP A 92 -5.97 -10.32 6.68
N TRP A 93 -6.12 -10.68 5.41
CA TRP A 93 -5.45 -11.85 4.80
C TRP A 93 -3.92 -11.78 4.89
N GLY A 94 -3.30 -10.65 4.57
CA GLY A 94 -1.84 -10.49 4.56
C GLY A 94 -1.21 -10.48 5.96
N SER A 95 -2.01 -10.18 7.00
CA SER A 95 -1.54 -10.11 8.38
C SER A 95 -1.85 -11.34 9.23
N ARG A 96 -2.49 -12.36 8.67
CA ARG A 96 -2.88 -13.60 9.35
C ARG A 96 -2.24 -14.81 8.67
N PRO A 97 -2.22 -16.00 9.34
CA PRO A 97 -2.51 -16.26 10.75
C PRO A 97 -1.72 -15.39 11.71
N TRP A 98 -2.18 -15.26 12.97
CA TRP A 98 -1.46 -14.49 13.98
C TRP A 98 0.01 -14.94 14.09
N GLY A 99 0.94 -13.97 14.16
CA GLY A 99 2.38 -14.23 14.17
C GLY A 99 3.02 -14.43 12.79
N THR A 100 2.26 -14.28 11.69
CA THR A 100 2.78 -14.41 10.30
C THR A 100 2.47 -13.18 9.45
N ASN A 101 2.54 -11.99 10.03
CA ASN A 101 2.25 -10.73 9.37
C ASN A 101 3.26 -10.43 8.24
N SER A 102 2.80 -10.49 6.99
CA SER A 102 3.64 -10.24 5.81
C SER A 102 3.97 -8.75 5.60
N PHE A 103 3.29 -7.83 6.29
CA PHE A 103 3.55 -6.38 6.19
C PHE A 103 4.60 -5.89 7.20
N ALA A 104 4.95 -6.68 8.21
CA ALA A 104 5.87 -6.25 9.26
C ALA A 104 7.19 -5.73 8.69
N ARG A 105 7.63 -4.55 9.16
CA ARG A 105 8.88 -3.87 8.77
C ARG A 105 8.99 -3.47 7.29
N LYS A 106 7.93 -3.65 6.48
CA LYS A 106 7.92 -3.20 5.08
C LYS A 106 7.59 -1.71 4.98
N PRO A 107 8.39 -0.92 4.25
CA PRO A 107 8.06 0.48 4.00
C PRO A 107 6.76 0.59 3.20
N THR A 108 5.86 1.46 3.65
CA THR A 108 4.55 1.64 3.03
C THR A 108 4.30 3.09 2.65
N GLY A 109 3.66 3.30 1.51
CA GLY A 109 3.10 4.58 1.09
C GLY A 109 1.58 4.50 0.97
N ILE A 110 0.87 5.58 1.31
CA ILE A 110 -0.57 5.69 1.16
C ILE A 110 -0.89 6.93 0.35
N ILE A 111 -1.67 6.76 -0.70
CA ILE A 111 -2.20 7.85 -1.53
C ILE A 111 -3.57 7.46 -2.03
N GLY A 112 -4.40 8.43 -2.37
CA GLY A 112 -5.70 8.14 -2.95
C GLY A 112 -6.38 9.36 -3.49
N THR A 113 -7.39 9.13 -4.31
CA THR A 113 -8.18 10.19 -4.91
C THR A 113 -9.67 9.95 -4.77
N SER A 114 -10.43 11.03 -4.63
CA SER A 114 -11.88 11.03 -4.65
C SER A 114 -12.39 12.29 -5.37
N PRO A 115 -13.64 12.30 -5.86
CA PRO A 115 -14.24 13.52 -6.42
C PRO A 115 -14.52 14.59 -5.34
N GLY A 116 -14.52 14.22 -4.06
CA GLY A 116 -14.74 15.13 -2.94
C GLY A 116 -13.53 16.01 -2.62
N GLY A 117 -13.76 17.21 -2.10
CA GLY A 117 -12.72 18.22 -1.87
C GLY A 117 -11.66 17.84 -0.81
N ILE A 118 -11.94 16.88 0.07
CA ILE A 118 -10.97 16.40 1.07
C ILE A 118 -10.14 15.20 0.58
N GLY A 119 -10.32 14.79 -0.69
CA GLY A 119 -9.64 13.63 -1.24
C GLY A 119 -9.97 12.36 -0.44
N THR A 120 -8.95 11.70 0.09
CA THR A 120 -9.08 10.48 0.91
C THR A 120 -8.45 10.64 2.30
N ALA A 121 -8.46 11.87 2.84
CA ALA A 121 -7.74 12.21 4.06
C ALA A 121 -8.19 11.41 5.29
N VAL A 122 -9.49 11.19 5.43
CA VAL A 122 -10.03 10.46 6.60
C VAL A 122 -9.71 8.97 6.51
N MET A 123 -9.80 8.39 5.31
CA MET A 123 -9.37 7.01 5.08
C MET A 123 -7.88 6.85 5.40
N GLN A 124 -7.02 7.74 4.89
CA GLN A 124 -5.58 7.67 5.12
C GLN A 124 -5.24 7.76 6.61
N SER A 125 -5.90 8.64 7.37
CA SER A 125 -5.75 8.72 8.83
C SER A 125 -6.11 7.39 9.52
N SER A 126 -7.25 6.80 9.16
CA SER A 126 -7.67 5.50 9.70
C SER A 126 -6.70 4.39 9.32
N PHE A 127 -6.18 4.41 8.09
CA PHE A 127 -5.27 3.39 7.58
C PHE A 127 -3.90 3.44 8.28
N ARG A 128 -3.42 4.64 8.63
CA ARG A 128 -2.17 4.80 9.40
C ARG A 128 -2.20 4.04 10.72
N SER A 129 -3.33 4.04 11.43
CA SER A 129 -3.51 3.26 12.66
C SER A 129 -3.39 1.75 12.41
N VAL A 130 -3.96 1.26 11.30
CA VAL A 130 -3.86 -0.16 10.92
C VAL A 130 -2.42 -0.54 10.62
N LEU A 131 -1.70 0.25 9.80
CA LEU A 131 -0.31 -0.02 9.45
C LEU A 131 0.62 0.08 10.66
N SER A 132 0.36 1.02 11.58
CA SER A 132 1.10 1.12 12.85
C SER A 132 0.96 -0.15 13.69
N PHE A 133 -0.26 -0.71 13.79
CA PHE A 133 -0.49 -1.97 14.48
C PHE A 133 0.24 -3.15 13.81
N LEU A 134 0.38 -3.11 12.49
CA LEU A 134 1.07 -4.13 11.71
C LEU A 134 2.60 -3.98 11.69
N ASP A 135 3.18 -3.06 12.45
CA ASP A 135 4.62 -2.74 12.42
C ASP A 135 5.12 -2.43 10.99
N ALA A 136 4.29 -1.78 10.18
CA ALA A 136 4.61 -1.39 8.81
C ALA A 136 5.01 0.09 8.79
N PRO A 137 6.31 0.44 8.61
CA PRO A 137 6.74 1.83 8.52
C PRO A 137 6.03 2.59 7.41
N GLN A 138 5.67 3.85 7.64
CA GLN A 138 4.82 4.65 6.76
C GLN A 138 5.53 5.91 6.28
N LEU A 139 5.41 6.24 4.99
CA LEU A 139 5.74 7.57 4.48
C LEU A 139 4.76 8.60 5.07
N ASN A 140 5.28 9.51 5.87
CA ASN A 140 4.46 10.51 6.55
C ASN A 140 4.34 11.82 5.77
N ALA A 141 5.30 12.12 4.92
CA ALA A 141 5.32 13.33 4.09
C ALA A 141 5.91 13.02 2.70
N PRO A 142 5.36 13.64 1.64
CA PRO A 142 4.21 14.54 1.66
C PRO A 142 2.88 13.78 1.87
N GLU A 143 1.91 14.42 2.56
CA GLU A 143 0.54 13.93 2.57
C GLU A 143 -0.12 14.15 1.21
N ALA A 144 -0.85 13.16 0.70
CA ALA A 144 -1.37 13.16 -0.66
C ALA A 144 -2.89 12.94 -0.68
N TYR A 145 -3.64 14.02 -0.55
CA TYR A 145 -5.10 14.06 -0.53
C TYR A 145 -5.62 14.62 -1.86
N ILE A 146 -5.76 13.75 -2.86
CA ILE A 146 -6.01 14.16 -4.23
C ILE A 146 -7.51 14.31 -4.50
N ARG A 147 -7.95 15.52 -4.94
CA ARG A 147 -9.23 15.67 -5.59
C ARG A 147 -9.11 15.24 -7.06
N PHE A 148 -9.92 14.29 -7.48
CA PHE A 148 -9.92 13.82 -8.84
C PHE A 148 -10.53 14.84 -9.79
N ASP A 149 -9.80 15.17 -10.85
CA ASP A 149 -10.32 15.91 -11.99
C ASP A 149 -10.19 15.03 -13.26
N PRO A 150 -11.31 14.60 -13.87
CA PRO A 150 -11.25 13.72 -15.05
C PRO A 150 -10.57 14.37 -16.26
N ALA A 151 -10.45 15.69 -16.29
CA ALA A 151 -9.85 16.42 -17.44
C ALA A 151 -8.32 16.31 -17.47
N ILE A 152 -7.68 15.95 -16.36
CA ILE A 152 -6.21 15.96 -16.26
C ILE A 152 -5.58 14.57 -16.25
N TYR A 153 -6.37 13.49 -16.12
CA TYR A 153 -5.85 12.11 -16.08
C TYR A 153 -6.19 11.35 -17.35
N GLY A 154 -5.18 11.05 -18.17
CA GLY A 154 -5.28 10.15 -19.32
C GLY A 154 -5.46 8.68 -18.91
N ASP A 155 -5.89 7.86 -19.87
CA ASP A 155 -6.10 6.42 -19.65
C ASP A 155 -4.78 5.64 -19.54
N ASP A 156 -3.70 6.18 -20.06
CA ASP A 156 -2.33 5.63 -20.02
C ASP A 156 -1.50 6.13 -18.83
N GLY A 157 -2.09 6.95 -17.95
CA GLY A 157 -1.42 7.55 -16.78
C GLY A 157 -0.76 8.91 -17.08
N GLU A 158 -1.04 9.52 -18.24
CA GLU A 158 -0.64 10.91 -18.50
C GLU A 158 -1.37 11.87 -17.55
N VAL A 159 -0.67 12.90 -17.07
CA VAL A 159 -1.20 13.97 -16.23
C VAL A 159 -0.94 15.29 -16.95
N SER A 160 -2.01 15.93 -17.42
CA SER A 160 -1.88 17.15 -18.24
C SER A 160 -1.72 18.43 -17.43
N ASP A 161 -2.01 18.42 -16.12
CA ASP A 161 -1.79 19.57 -15.24
C ASP A 161 -0.37 19.52 -14.63
N PRO A 162 0.50 20.51 -14.96
CA PRO A 162 1.90 20.51 -14.49
C PRO A 162 2.06 20.54 -12.98
N GLY A 163 1.13 21.17 -12.27
CA GLY A 163 1.16 21.24 -10.80
C GLY A 163 0.90 19.86 -10.18
N THR A 164 -0.11 19.18 -10.65
CA THR A 164 -0.44 17.81 -10.23
C THR A 164 0.67 16.83 -10.62
N GLU A 165 1.20 16.92 -11.84
CA GLU A 165 2.32 16.09 -12.28
C GLU A 165 3.54 16.24 -11.37
N THR A 166 3.94 17.49 -11.09
CA THR A 166 5.06 17.80 -10.21
C THR A 166 4.85 17.24 -8.81
N PHE A 167 3.64 17.40 -8.25
CA PHE A 167 3.31 16.88 -6.93
C PHE A 167 3.38 15.34 -6.87
N LEU A 168 2.79 14.65 -7.86
CA LEU A 168 2.80 13.19 -7.90
C LEU A 168 4.22 12.64 -8.10
N ARG A 169 5.04 13.28 -8.92
CA ARG A 169 6.45 12.95 -9.10
C ARG A 169 7.21 13.08 -7.79
N HIS A 170 7.06 14.20 -7.10
CA HIS A 170 7.68 14.43 -5.80
C HIS A 170 7.24 13.38 -4.76
N PHE A 171 5.95 13.03 -4.71
CA PHE A 171 5.48 11.96 -3.83
C PHE A 171 6.18 10.62 -4.12
N MET A 172 6.36 10.27 -5.38
CA MET A 172 7.02 9.01 -5.77
C MET A 172 8.52 9.03 -5.50
N GLU A 173 9.18 10.18 -5.64
CA GLU A 173 10.59 10.37 -5.28
C GLU A 173 10.79 10.19 -3.76
N GLU A 174 9.96 10.83 -2.95
CA GLU A 174 9.99 10.68 -1.48
C GLU A 174 9.65 9.25 -1.04
N PHE A 175 8.71 8.59 -1.72
CA PHE A 175 8.42 7.19 -1.47
C PHE A 175 9.62 6.29 -1.78
N GLY A 176 10.30 6.47 -2.90
CA GLY A 176 11.51 5.73 -3.25
C GLY A 176 12.62 5.93 -2.22
N ALA A 177 12.91 7.18 -1.85
CA ALA A 177 13.89 7.50 -0.81
C ALA A 177 13.51 6.91 0.57
N PHE A 178 12.23 6.86 0.88
CA PHE A 178 11.73 6.25 2.10
C PHE A 178 11.94 4.73 2.10
N VAL A 179 11.66 4.05 0.98
CA VAL A 179 11.92 2.61 0.81
C VAL A 179 13.40 2.32 1.07
N GLU A 180 14.31 3.04 0.45
CA GLU A 180 15.76 2.88 0.65
C GLU A 180 16.16 3.04 2.12
N ARG A 181 15.65 4.07 2.82
CA ARG A 181 15.96 4.32 4.23
C ARG A 181 15.51 3.19 5.14
N VAL A 182 14.28 2.68 4.93
CA VAL A 182 13.73 1.60 5.76
C VAL A 182 14.47 0.30 5.51
N LEU A 183 14.77 -0.03 4.25
CA LEU A 183 15.52 -1.24 3.91
C LEU A 183 16.94 -1.19 4.49
N ALA A 184 17.60 -0.04 4.44
CA ALA A 184 18.91 0.14 5.06
C ALA A 184 18.87 -0.04 6.58
N ALA A 185 17.81 0.44 7.24
CA ALA A 185 17.61 0.26 8.67
C ALA A 185 17.26 -1.20 9.06
N ASN A 186 16.65 -1.95 8.14
CA ASN A 186 16.31 -3.36 8.33
C ASN A 186 17.46 -4.32 7.98
N ALA A 187 18.60 -3.82 7.52
CA ALA A 187 19.74 -4.66 7.16
C ALA A 187 20.28 -5.45 8.38
N PRO A 188 20.72 -6.71 8.21
CA PRO A 188 21.24 -7.51 9.31
C PRO A 188 22.35 -6.80 10.08
N GLY A 189 22.28 -6.84 11.40
CA GLY A 189 23.24 -6.16 12.30
C GLY A 189 22.79 -4.79 12.81
N HIS A 190 21.63 -4.29 12.42
CA HIS A 190 21.02 -3.13 13.09
C HIS A 190 20.27 -3.54 14.38
N ILE A 191 20.31 -2.65 15.37
CA ILE A 191 19.63 -2.86 16.66
C ILE A 191 18.14 -3.10 16.40
N GLY A 192 17.61 -4.25 16.80
CA GLY A 192 16.19 -4.60 16.66
C GLY A 192 15.91 -5.93 15.96
N ASP A 193 16.92 -6.72 15.61
CA ASP A 193 16.72 -8.04 14.98
C ASP A 193 16.13 -9.09 15.93
N GLU A 194 16.07 -8.79 17.24
CA GLU A 194 15.39 -9.62 18.23
C GLU A 194 13.95 -9.11 18.43
N HIS A 195 13.02 -9.50 17.57
CA HIS A 195 11.60 -9.42 17.90
C HIS A 195 11.31 -10.41 19.02
N PRO A 196 10.80 -9.97 20.17
CA PRO A 196 10.26 -10.90 21.14
C PRO A 196 9.19 -11.74 20.44
N ASP A 197 9.27 -13.04 20.60
CA ASP A 197 8.30 -13.98 20.04
C ASP A 197 6.90 -13.62 20.57
N GLU A 198 6.11 -12.90 19.73
CA GLU A 198 4.76 -12.41 20.11
C GLU A 198 3.83 -13.55 20.48
N ARG A 199 4.15 -14.80 20.09
CA ARG A 199 3.45 -16.02 20.51
C ARG A 199 3.51 -16.30 22.02
N LYS A 200 4.37 -15.60 22.77
CA LYS A 200 4.49 -15.75 24.23
C LYS A 200 3.61 -14.79 25.03
N LEU A 201 2.90 -13.88 24.39
CA LEU A 201 2.05 -12.90 25.07
C LEU A 201 0.59 -13.36 25.24
N ASP A 202 0.21 -14.50 24.68
CA ASP A 202 -1.14 -15.09 24.76
C ASP A 202 -1.26 -16.12 25.91
N ARG A 203 -0.94 -15.71 27.13
CA ARG A 203 -1.26 -16.52 28.32
C ARG A 203 -1.68 -15.67 29.50
#